data_5731191de36ef7e6e40d3e4272b2c569
#
_entry.id   5731191de36ef7e6e40d3e4272b2c569
#
_cell.length_a   1.000
_cell.length_b   1.000
_cell.length_c   1.000
_cell.angle_alpha   90.00
_cell.angle_beta   90.00
_cell.angle_gamma   90.00
#
_symmetry.space_group_name_H-M   'P 1'
#
loop_
_entity.id
_entity.type
_entity.pdbx_description
1 polymer ?
#
loop_
_entity_poly.entity_id
_entity_poly.type
_entity_poly.pdbx_seq_one_letter_code
_entity_poly.pdbx_strand_id
1 'polypeptide(L)'
;MSALASAILTNEVAASGEVSGLAMVLWVALPYAAIAVFIVGHLWRYRYDKFGWTTRSSQIYENRLLRLGSPMFHIGILMVIAGHVVGLLVPREWLYAIGISEEIYHFGATSMGTMAAVLTLAGLTILIYRRRSVSAVFLATTVMDKVMYVFLGATLAFGTLATIVYQVFGSGFHYRETISPWIRSVLFFQPQPQLMEHVPLLFQLHILTAFVLFIL
;
A
#
# COMPACT_ATOMS: atom_id res chain seq x y z
N MET A 1 -42.25 -21.18 20.16
CA MET A 1 -41.21 -20.18 19.85
C MET A 1 -41.91 -18.97 19.29
N SER A 2 -41.82 -17.84 19.97
CA SER A 2 -42.70 -16.69 19.74
C SER A 2 -42.29 -15.88 18.51
N ALA A 3 -43.24 -15.22 17.85
CA ALA A 3 -43.03 -14.28 16.75
C ALA A 3 -41.95 -13.22 17.05
N LEU A 4 -41.72 -12.90 18.33
CA LEU A 4 -40.67 -12.01 18.81
C LEU A 4 -39.26 -12.57 18.55
N ALA A 5 -39.03 -13.87 18.78
CA ALA A 5 -37.75 -14.52 18.53
C ALA A 5 -37.44 -14.59 17.01
N SER A 6 -38.47 -14.82 16.20
CA SER A 6 -38.34 -14.79 14.73
C SER A 6 -38.03 -13.38 14.22
N ALA A 7 -38.68 -12.34 14.80
CA ALA A 7 -38.44 -10.95 14.42
C ALA A 7 -37.04 -10.45 14.85
N ILE A 8 -36.53 -10.90 16.01
CA ILE A 8 -35.17 -10.58 16.45
C ILE A 8 -34.14 -11.25 15.54
N LEU A 9 -34.32 -12.53 15.21
CA LEU A 9 -33.44 -13.25 14.29
C LEU A 9 -33.46 -12.68 12.87
N THR A 10 -34.62 -12.27 12.36
CA THR A 10 -34.70 -11.60 11.04
C THR A 10 -34.08 -10.22 11.05
N ASN A 11 -34.15 -9.47 12.16
CA ASN A 11 -33.49 -8.18 12.31
C ASN A 11 -31.97 -8.31 12.47
N GLU A 12 -31.48 -9.32 13.18
CA GLU A 12 -30.03 -9.61 13.29
C GLU A 12 -29.47 -10.08 11.95
N VAL A 13 -30.18 -10.91 11.19
CA VAL A 13 -29.77 -11.35 9.85
C VAL A 13 -29.82 -10.20 8.84
N ALA A 14 -30.77 -9.28 8.95
CA ALA A 14 -30.82 -8.07 8.12
C ALA A 14 -29.72 -7.07 8.48
N ALA A 15 -29.41 -6.91 9.78
CA ALA A 15 -28.32 -6.05 10.24
C ALA A 15 -26.92 -6.59 9.87
N SER A 16 -26.75 -7.91 9.71
CA SER A 16 -25.49 -8.54 9.28
C SER A 16 -25.21 -8.43 7.77
N GLY A 17 -26.16 -7.90 6.99
CA GLY A 17 -26.01 -7.69 5.55
C GLY A 17 -25.76 -6.24 5.13
N GLU A 18 -25.91 -5.27 6.03
CA GLU A 18 -25.66 -3.86 5.72
C GLU A 18 -24.18 -3.52 5.96
N VAL A 19 -23.47 -3.21 4.87
CA VAL A 19 -22.11 -2.66 4.94
C VAL A 19 -22.15 -1.36 5.75
N SER A 20 -21.34 -1.26 6.80
CA SER A 20 -21.31 -0.07 7.65
C SER A 20 -20.97 1.18 6.84
N GLY A 21 -21.56 2.34 7.21
CA GLY A 21 -21.25 3.63 6.57
C GLY A 21 -19.76 3.95 6.59
N LEU A 22 -19.04 3.56 7.66
CA LEU A 22 -17.59 3.70 7.75
C LEU A 22 -16.86 2.84 6.71
N ALA A 23 -17.29 1.60 6.51
CA ALA A 23 -16.70 0.72 5.48
C ALA A 23 -16.90 1.27 4.08
N MET A 24 -18.07 1.88 3.80
CA MET A 24 -18.33 2.58 2.53
C MET A 24 -17.38 3.76 2.33
N VAL A 25 -17.14 4.56 3.37
CA VAL A 25 -16.20 5.69 3.29
C VAL A 25 -14.76 5.20 3.08
N LEU A 26 -14.30 4.24 3.87
CA LEU A 26 -12.90 3.80 3.84
C LEU A 26 -12.56 2.92 2.63
N TRP A 27 -13.50 2.07 2.18
CA TRP A 27 -13.21 1.03 1.18
C TRP A 27 -13.86 1.25 -0.18
N VAL A 28 -14.66 2.34 -0.31
CA VAL A 28 -15.24 2.76 -1.59
C VAL A 28 -14.90 4.21 -1.89
N ALA A 29 -15.33 5.16 -1.05
CA ALA A 29 -15.16 6.58 -1.35
C ALA A 29 -13.68 7.01 -1.34
N LEU A 30 -12.91 6.60 -0.34
CA LEU A 30 -11.51 6.98 -0.19
C LEU A 30 -10.61 6.46 -1.34
N PRO A 31 -10.68 5.19 -1.79
CA PRO A 31 -9.95 4.72 -2.96
C PRO A 31 -10.22 5.55 -4.21
N TYR A 32 -11.49 5.83 -4.52
CA TYR A 32 -11.82 6.65 -5.69
C TYR A 32 -11.35 8.09 -5.55
N ALA A 33 -11.47 8.69 -4.36
CA ALA A 33 -10.94 10.00 -4.09
C ALA A 33 -9.42 10.06 -4.27
N ALA A 34 -8.69 9.07 -3.73
CA ALA A 34 -7.24 8.98 -3.88
C ALA A 34 -6.82 8.83 -5.35
N ILE A 35 -7.47 7.94 -6.10
CA ILE A 35 -7.22 7.76 -7.54
C ILE A 35 -7.52 9.04 -8.33
N ALA A 36 -8.66 9.69 -8.04
CA ALA A 36 -9.04 10.93 -8.72
C ALA A 36 -8.05 12.06 -8.44
N VAL A 37 -7.67 12.28 -7.17
CA VAL A 37 -6.68 13.30 -6.80
C VAL A 37 -5.33 13.00 -7.44
N PHE A 38 -4.89 11.75 -7.43
CA PHE A 38 -3.65 11.34 -8.06
C PHE A 38 -3.64 11.65 -9.57
N ILE A 39 -4.66 11.21 -10.30
CA ILE A 39 -4.73 11.41 -11.76
C ILE A 39 -4.89 12.88 -12.09
N VAL A 40 -5.88 13.56 -11.50
CA VAL A 40 -6.16 14.97 -11.79
C VAL A 40 -5.00 15.85 -11.35
N GLY A 41 -4.41 15.61 -10.18
CA GLY A 41 -3.25 16.32 -9.68
C GLY A 41 -2.05 16.21 -10.61
N HIS A 42 -1.74 15.00 -11.09
CA HIS A 42 -0.65 14.79 -12.05
C HIS A 42 -0.90 15.47 -13.42
N LEU A 43 -2.11 15.33 -13.96
CA LEU A 43 -2.49 15.98 -15.20
C LEU A 43 -2.42 17.52 -15.09
N TRP A 44 -2.91 18.05 -13.96
CA TRP A 44 -2.87 19.49 -13.70
C TRP A 44 -1.42 19.99 -13.58
N ARG A 45 -0.57 19.32 -12.81
CA ARG A 45 0.85 19.67 -12.69
C ARG A 45 1.58 19.55 -14.03
N TYR A 46 1.35 18.50 -14.79
CA TYR A 46 1.93 18.37 -16.13
C TYR A 46 1.51 19.51 -17.06
N ARG A 47 0.28 20.00 -16.96
CA ARG A 47 -0.23 21.05 -17.84
C ARG A 47 0.19 22.46 -17.41
N TYR A 48 0.19 22.73 -16.10
CA TYR A 48 0.30 24.09 -15.57
C TYR A 48 1.55 24.35 -14.72
N ASP A 49 2.19 23.32 -14.16
CA ASP A 49 3.35 23.44 -13.27
C ASP A 49 4.48 22.46 -13.63
N LYS A 50 4.88 22.45 -14.90
CA LYS A 50 5.94 21.55 -15.41
C LYS A 50 7.28 21.73 -14.69
N PHE A 51 7.61 22.96 -14.29
CA PHE A 51 8.88 23.27 -13.63
C PHE A 51 8.85 22.98 -12.12
N GLY A 52 7.67 22.99 -11.49
CA GLY A 52 7.49 22.56 -10.10
C GLY A 52 7.65 21.04 -9.92
N TRP A 53 7.59 20.28 -11.01
CA TRP A 53 7.75 18.81 -11.01
C TRP A 53 9.21 18.36 -11.12
N THR A 54 10.16 19.26 -10.95
CA THR A 54 11.58 18.93 -11.02
C THR A 54 12.10 18.43 -9.66
N THR A 55 12.77 17.29 -9.67
CA THR A 55 13.55 16.84 -8.51
C THR A 55 14.79 17.71 -8.37
N ARG A 56 14.88 18.45 -7.28
CA ARG A 56 16.10 19.19 -6.96
C ARG A 56 17.16 18.20 -6.51
N SER A 57 18.15 17.94 -7.37
CA SER A 57 19.26 17.07 -7.01
C SER A 57 20.09 17.68 -5.89
N SER A 58 20.20 16.97 -4.78
CA SER A 58 21.08 17.32 -3.67
C SER A 58 22.44 16.60 -3.74
N GLN A 59 22.78 16.01 -4.87
CA GLN A 59 24.03 15.24 -5.08
C GLN A 59 25.30 16.07 -4.88
N ILE A 60 25.22 17.36 -5.23
CA ILE A 60 26.33 18.31 -5.06
C ILE A 60 26.74 18.46 -3.57
N TYR A 61 25.79 18.35 -2.65
CA TYR A 61 26.04 18.56 -1.22
C TYR A 61 26.64 17.33 -0.53
N GLU A 62 26.24 16.11 -0.96
CA GLU A 62 26.74 14.85 -0.45
C GLU A 62 26.41 13.74 -1.44
N ASN A 63 27.37 12.93 -1.81
CA ASN A 63 27.24 11.93 -2.86
C ASN A 63 27.37 10.49 -2.34
N ARG A 64 28.16 10.24 -1.27
CA ARG A 64 28.49 8.88 -0.83
C ARG A 64 27.25 8.13 -0.32
N LEU A 65 26.51 8.74 0.60
CA LEU A 65 25.28 8.15 1.15
C LEU A 65 24.18 8.06 0.09
N LEU A 66 24.10 9.07 -0.78
CA LEU A 66 23.14 9.07 -1.89
C LEU A 66 23.37 7.91 -2.86
N ARG A 67 24.63 7.66 -3.23
CA ARG A 67 25.00 6.56 -4.16
C ARG A 67 24.71 5.17 -3.58
N LEU A 68 24.65 5.03 -2.27
CA LEU A 68 24.28 3.77 -1.61
C LEU A 68 22.77 3.70 -1.40
N GLY A 69 22.19 4.69 -0.73
CA GLY A 69 20.79 4.64 -0.31
C GLY A 69 19.80 4.74 -1.47
N SER A 70 20.09 5.55 -2.49
CA SER A 70 19.14 5.77 -3.59
C SER A 70 18.95 4.49 -4.45
N PRO A 71 19.97 3.79 -4.94
CA PRO A 71 19.76 2.54 -5.66
C PRO A 71 19.06 1.47 -4.81
N MET A 72 19.44 1.31 -3.55
CA MET A 72 18.79 0.34 -2.65
C MET A 72 17.29 0.63 -2.53
N PHE A 73 16.93 1.89 -2.26
CA PHE A 73 15.54 2.30 -2.17
C PHE A 73 14.78 2.07 -3.47
N HIS A 74 15.32 2.51 -4.62
CA HIS A 74 14.61 2.42 -5.90
C HIS A 74 14.47 0.99 -6.40
N ILE A 75 15.52 0.16 -6.27
CA ILE A 75 15.41 -1.26 -6.62
C ILE A 75 14.41 -1.96 -5.70
N GLY A 76 14.50 -1.72 -4.39
CA GLY A 76 13.57 -2.30 -3.43
C GLY A 76 12.11 -1.89 -3.70
N ILE A 77 11.84 -0.60 -3.90
CA ILE A 77 10.46 -0.13 -4.14
C ILE A 77 9.90 -0.62 -5.49
N LEU A 78 10.72 -0.75 -6.54
CA LEU A 78 10.30 -1.35 -7.79
C LEU A 78 9.93 -2.83 -7.62
N MET A 79 10.69 -3.58 -6.82
CA MET A 79 10.33 -4.96 -6.47
C MET A 79 9.02 -5.02 -5.68
N VAL A 80 8.81 -4.10 -4.72
CA VAL A 80 7.54 -3.98 -3.97
C VAL A 80 6.38 -3.71 -4.93
N ILE A 81 6.51 -2.76 -5.85
CA ILE A 81 5.48 -2.44 -6.84
C ILE A 81 5.18 -3.66 -7.73
N ALA A 82 6.21 -4.33 -8.24
CA ALA A 82 6.04 -5.54 -9.06
C ALA A 82 5.31 -6.65 -8.29
N GLY A 83 5.68 -6.87 -7.02
CA GLY A 83 4.99 -7.82 -6.13
C GLY A 83 3.52 -7.46 -5.91
N HIS A 84 3.20 -6.18 -5.74
CA HIS A 84 1.80 -5.72 -5.62
C HIS A 84 1.02 -5.92 -6.93
N VAL A 85 1.62 -5.63 -8.08
CA VAL A 85 0.98 -5.90 -9.38
C VAL A 85 0.64 -7.38 -9.52
N VAL A 86 1.59 -8.27 -9.27
CA VAL A 86 1.36 -9.72 -9.38
C VAL A 86 0.38 -10.21 -8.31
N GLY A 87 0.55 -9.76 -7.06
CA GLY A 87 -0.25 -10.23 -5.93
C GLY A 87 -1.69 -9.73 -5.91
N LEU A 88 -1.94 -8.50 -6.37
CA LEU A 88 -3.25 -7.87 -6.29
C LEU A 88 -4.02 -7.90 -7.61
N LEU A 89 -3.34 -7.69 -8.74
CA LEU A 89 -4.01 -7.51 -10.02
C LEU A 89 -4.11 -8.82 -10.83
N VAL A 90 -3.13 -9.73 -10.69
CA VAL A 90 -3.15 -11.01 -11.42
C VAL A 90 -4.02 -12.01 -10.65
N PRO A 91 -5.14 -12.50 -11.25
CA PRO A 91 -5.95 -13.55 -10.67
C PRO A 91 -5.13 -14.83 -10.40
N ARG A 92 -5.42 -15.53 -9.31
CA ARG A 92 -4.70 -16.77 -8.98
C ARG A 92 -4.88 -17.87 -10.03
N GLU A 93 -6.03 -17.89 -10.69
CA GLU A 93 -6.37 -18.83 -11.74
C GLU A 93 -5.39 -18.75 -12.92
N TRP A 94 -4.91 -17.55 -13.25
CA TRP A 94 -3.92 -17.35 -14.31
C TRP A 94 -2.55 -17.93 -13.94
N LEU A 95 -2.16 -17.83 -12.67
CA LEU A 95 -0.92 -18.42 -12.18
C LEU A 95 -1.01 -19.95 -12.18
N TYR A 96 -2.15 -20.52 -11.79
CA TYR A 96 -2.39 -21.95 -11.84
C TYR A 96 -2.36 -22.48 -13.29
N ALA A 97 -2.91 -21.74 -14.24
CA ALA A 97 -2.90 -22.12 -15.66
C ALA A 97 -1.49 -22.24 -16.26
N ILE A 98 -0.52 -21.52 -15.69
CA ILE A 98 0.91 -21.61 -16.08
C ILE A 98 1.75 -22.49 -15.15
N GLY A 99 1.11 -23.27 -14.27
CA GLY A 99 1.76 -24.27 -13.41
C GLY A 99 2.33 -23.71 -12.09
N ILE A 100 2.01 -22.47 -11.70
CA ILE A 100 2.44 -21.90 -10.42
C ILE A 100 1.39 -22.24 -9.37
N SER A 101 1.70 -23.21 -8.46
CA SER A 101 0.84 -23.54 -7.33
C SER A 101 0.83 -22.44 -6.28
N GLU A 102 -0.17 -22.47 -5.38
CA GLU A 102 -0.25 -21.51 -4.26
C GLU A 102 0.99 -21.56 -3.37
N GLU A 103 1.55 -22.72 -3.13
CA GLU A 103 2.78 -22.90 -2.33
C GLU A 103 3.99 -22.25 -2.97
N ILE A 104 4.20 -22.48 -4.28
CA ILE A 104 5.28 -21.86 -5.06
C ILE A 104 5.12 -20.35 -5.06
N TYR A 105 3.90 -19.87 -5.29
CA TYR A 105 3.59 -18.45 -5.24
C TYR A 105 3.87 -17.84 -3.86
N HIS A 106 3.37 -18.47 -2.79
CA HIS A 106 3.55 -17.98 -1.42
C HIS A 106 5.02 -17.91 -1.03
N PHE A 107 5.80 -18.97 -1.33
CA PHE A 107 7.23 -18.98 -1.08
C PHE A 107 7.95 -17.85 -1.83
N GLY A 108 7.66 -17.69 -3.12
CA GLY A 108 8.25 -16.65 -3.95
C GLY A 108 7.86 -15.24 -3.48
N ALA A 109 6.58 -15.02 -3.21
CA ALA A 109 6.05 -13.73 -2.74
C ALA A 109 6.64 -13.33 -1.38
N THR A 110 6.72 -14.28 -0.45
CA THR A 110 7.27 -14.03 0.90
C THR A 110 8.76 -13.78 0.85
N SER A 111 9.52 -14.58 0.11
CA SER A 111 10.98 -14.43 0.01
C SER A 111 11.38 -13.14 -0.70
N MET A 112 10.82 -12.89 -1.88
CA MET A 112 11.10 -11.68 -2.65
C MET A 112 10.54 -10.43 -1.98
N GLY A 113 9.36 -10.53 -1.36
CA GLY A 113 8.75 -9.43 -0.60
C GLY A 113 9.59 -9.04 0.61
N THR A 114 10.12 -10.00 1.36
CA THR A 114 11.02 -9.74 2.49
C THR A 114 12.32 -9.08 2.02
N MET A 115 12.93 -9.58 0.95
CA MET A 115 14.13 -8.97 0.36
C MET A 115 13.86 -7.53 -0.10
N ALA A 116 12.75 -7.30 -0.79
CA ALA A 116 12.33 -5.98 -1.23
C ALA A 116 12.11 -5.02 -0.05
N ALA A 117 11.47 -5.49 1.02
CA ALA A 117 11.26 -4.72 2.24
C ALA A 117 12.58 -4.31 2.89
N VAL A 118 13.53 -5.24 3.03
CA VAL A 118 14.87 -4.96 3.59
C VAL A 118 15.60 -3.91 2.76
N LEU A 119 15.64 -4.07 1.44
CA LEU A 119 16.28 -3.10 0.54
C LEU A 119 15.65 -1.73 0.62
N THR A 120 14.33 -1.67 0.58
CA THR A 120 13.58 -0.41 0.60
C THR A 120 13.76 0.32 1.93
N LEU A 121 13.59 -0.39 3.06
CA LEU A 121 13.74 0.19 4.39
C LEU A 121 15.17 0.62 4.69
N ALA A 122 16.17 -0.20 4.33
CA ALA A 122 17.57 0.16 4.50
C ALA A 122 17.94 1.38 3.64
N GLY A 123 17.52 1.38 2.36
CA GLY A 123 17.72 2.51 1.47
C GLY A 123 17.06 3.79 1.98
N LEU A 124 15.79 3.71 2.42
CA LEU A 124 15.07 4.85 3.01
C LEU A 124 15.76 5.37 4.28
N THR A 125 16.18 4.48 5.15
CA THR A 125 16.91 4.83 6.39
C THR A 125 18.19 5.60 6.09
N ILE A 126 18.99 5.13 5.13
CA ILE A 126 20.22 5.82 4.69
C ILE A 126 19.88 7.21 4.13
N LEU A 127 18.82 7.33 3.31
CA LEU A 127 18.41 8.61 2.73
C LEU A 127 17.89 9.59 3.79
N ILE A 128 17.11 9.13 4.78
CA ILE A 128 16.65 9.95 5.91
C ILE A 128 17.84 10.36 6.80
N TYR A 129 18.75 9.43 7.10
CA TYR A 129 19.97 9.73 7.86
C TYR A 129 20.79 10.81 7.14
N ARG A 130 21.02 10.68 5.84
CA ARG A 130 21.70 11.69 5.02
C ARG A 130 21.04 13.06 5.14
N ARG A 131 19.69 13.13 5.04
CA ARG A 131 18.95 14.39 5.17
C ARG A 131 19.08 15.03 6.55
N ARG A 132 19.28 14.24 7.58
CA ARG A 132 19.41 14.73 8.96
C ARG A 132 20.85 15.13 9.29
N SER A 133 21.85 14.41 8.78
CA SER A 133 23.26 14.59 9.11
C SER A 133 23.98 15.62 8.25
N VAL A 134 23.50 15.92 7.03
CA VAL A 134 24.11 16.88 6.11
C VAL A 134 23.32 18.19 6.11
N SER A 135 23.86 19.23 6.74
CA SER A 135 23.17 20.52 6.97
C SER A 135 22.62 21.15 5.67
N ALA A 136 23.38 21.14 4.58
CA ALA A 136 22.93 21.67 3.30
C ALA A 136 21.74 20.90 2.71
N VAL A 137 21.69 19.57 2.89
CA VAL A 137 20.56 18.73 2.48
C VAL A 137 19.36 18.96 3.40
N PHE A 138 19.59 19.11 4.70
CA PHE A 138 18.53 19.40 5.66
C PHE A 138 17.84 20.75 5.36
N LEU A 139 18.61 21.80 5.08
CA LEU A 139 18.08 23.12 4.74
C LEU A 139 17.29 23.13 3.42
N ALA A 140 17.63 22.24 2.49
CA ALA A 140 16.89 22.06 1.24
C ALA A 140 15.61 21.21 1.41
N THR A 141 15.37 20.63 2.59
CA THR A 141 14.22 19.75 2.86
C THR A 141 13.00 20.58 3.24
N THR A 142 11.95 20.48 2.44
CA THR A 142 10.67 21.20 2.67
C THR A 142 9.83 20.53 3.77
N VAL A 143 8.77 21.20 4.21
CA VAL A 143 7.78 20.61 5.13
C VAL A 143 7.05 19.44 4.44
N MET A 144 6.71 19.60 3.15
CA MET A 144 6.05 18.55 2.38
C MET A 144 6.92 17.29 2.25
N ASP A 145 8.24 17.44 2.04
CA ASP A 145 9.17 16.30 2.07
C ASP A 145 9.10 15.54 3.39
N LYS A 146 9.00 16.24 4.53
CA LYS A 146 8.93 15.62 5.86
C LYS A 146 7.61 14.88 6.04
N VAL A 147 6.49 15.46 5.63
CA VAL A 147 5.17 14.82 5.67
C VAL A 147 5.18 13.56 4.81
N MET A 148 5.67 13.66 3.57
CA MET A 148 5.81 12.53 2.67
C MET A 148 6.66 11.39 3.28
N TYR A 149 7.79 11.70 3.93
CA TYR A 149 8.61 10.68 4.60
C TYR A 149 7.89 9.99 5.76
N VAL A 150 7.05 10.70 6.50
CA VAL A 150 6.25 10.10 7.58
C VAL A 150 5.27 9.07 7.00
N PHE A 151 4.49 9.44 5.99
CA PHE A 151 3.52 8.53 5.40
C PHE A 151 4.17 7.40 4.61
N LEU A 152 5.25 7.67 3.88
CA LEU A 152 6.04 6.64 3.19
C LEU A 152 6.62 5.63 4.20
N GLY A 153 7.22 6.13 5.27
CA GLY A 153 7.77 5.29 6.34
C GLY A 153 6.70 4.46 7.03
N ALA A 154 5.54 5.04 7.34
CA ALA A 154 4.40 4.34 7.93
C ALA A 154 3.86 3.25 6.99
N THR A 155 3.66 3.58 5.71
CA THR A 155 3.20 2.61 4.70
C THR A 155 4.17 1.42 4.60
N LEU A 156 5.46 1.68 4.48
CA LEU A 156 6.47 0.61 4.41
C LEU A 156 6.55 -0.20 5.71
N ALA A 157 6.44 0.44 6.87
CA ALA A 157 6.47 -0.24 8.16
C ALA A 157 5.25 -1.16 8.33
N PHE A 158 4.04 -0.66 8.08
CA PHE A 158 2.83 -1.49 8.19
C PHE A 158 2.82 -2.65 7.19
N GLY A 159 3.24 -2.41 5.93
CA GLY A 159 3.35 -3.48 4.93
C GLY A 159 4.39 -4.54 5.30
N THR A 160 5.55 -4.12 5.79
CA THR A 160 6.60 -5.04 6.26
C THR A 160 6.13 -5.83 7.48
N LEU A 161 5.51 -5.18 8.47
CA LEU A 161 4.95 -5.85 9.64
C LEU A 161 3.83 -6.83 9.26
N ALA A 162 2.95 -6.46 8.35
CA ALA A 162 1.91 -7.36 7.83
C ALA A 162 2.53 -8.60 7.17
N THR A 163 3.58 -8.43 6.36
CA THR A 163 4.31 -9.55 5.76
C THR A 163 4.95 -10.44 6.82
N ILE A 164 5.66 -9.87 7.79
CA ILE A 164 6.34 -10.63 8.84
C ILE A 164 5.31 -11.37 9.71
N VAL A 165 4.30 -10.67 10.20
CA VAL A 165 3.32 -11.24 11.15
C VAL A 165 2.43 -12.28 10.50
N TYR A 166 1.92 -12.02 9.29
CA TYR A 166 0.89 -12.87 8.69
C TYR A 166 1.40 -13.82 7.62
N GLN A 167 2.54 -13.52 6.96
CA GLN A 167 3.06 -14.34 5.87
C GLN A 167 4.30 -15.16 6.27
N VAL A 168 5.15 -14.64 7.18
CA VAL A 168 6.35 -15.37 7.63
C VAL A 168 6.07 -16.22 8.87
N PHE A 169 5.47 -15.64 9.91
CA PHE A 169 5.27 -16.28 11.21
C PHE A 169 3.82 -16.68 11.52
N GLY A 170 2.86 -16.16 10.76
CA GLY A 170 1.45 -16.38 11.04
C GLY A 170 0.85 -17.58 10.31
N SER A 171 -0.44 -17.84 10.59
CA SER A 171 -1.25 -18.88 9.98
C SER A 171 -1.66 -18.59 8.51
N GLY A 172 -1.01 -17.67 7.85
CA GLY A 172 -1.26 -17.34 6.44
C GLY A 172 -2.59 -16.64 6.20
N PHE A 173 -2.67 -15.34 6.47
CA PHE A 173 -3.82 -14.57 6.00
C PHE A 173 -3.83 -14.54 4.46
N HIS A 174 -4.87 -15.07 3.84
CA HIS A 174 -5.00 -15.18 2.40
C HIS A 174 -5.51 -13.87 1.77
N TYR A 175 -4.65 -12.85 1.70
CA TYR A 175 -5.00 -11.55 1.11
C TYR A 175 -5.46 -11.65 -0.36
N ARG A 176 -5.12 -12.74 -1.05
CA ARG A 176 -5.58 -13.01 -2.42
C ARG A 176 -7.06 -13.39 -2.50
N GLU A 177 -7.69 -13.72 -1.38
CA GLU A 177 -9.12 -14.03 -1.29
C GLU A 177 -9.96 -12.83 -0.82
N THR A 178 -9.33 -11.80 -0.30
CA THR A 178 -9.98 -10.62 0.27
C THR A 178 -9.51 -9.33 -0.40
N ILE A 179 -8.29 -8.88 -0.10
CA ILE A 179 -7.73 -7.59 -0.57
C ILE A 179 -7.59 -7.57 -2.10
N SER A 180 -7.11 -8.67 -2.72
CA SER A 180 -6.91 -8.72 -4.17
C SER A 180 -8.22 -8.63 -4.97
N PRO A 181 -9.29 -9.38 -4.67
CA PRO A 181 -10.57 -9.18 -5.35
C PRO A 181 -11.20 -7.83 -4.99
N TRP A 182 -11.02 -7.30 -3.77
CA TRP A 182 -11.49 -5.97 -3.43
C TRP A 182 -10.85 -4.89 -4.31
N ILE A 183 -9.53 -4.82 -4.44
CA ILE A 183 -8.88 -3.80 -5.26
C ILE A 183 -9.27 -3.94 -6.75
N ARG A 184 -9.39 -5.16 -7.26
CA ARG A 184 -9.89 -5.39 -8.62
C ARG A 184 -11.33 -4.89 -8.77
N SER A 185 -12.20 -5.13 -7.80
CA SER A 185 -13.60 -4.65 -7.83
C SER A 185 -13.69 -3.12 -7.87
N VAL A 186 -12.80 -2.42 -7.13
CA VAL A 186 -12.66 -0.96 -7.21
C VAL A 186 -12.22 -0.51 -8.60
N LEU A 187 -11.21 -1.16 -9.20
CA LEU A 187 -10.70 -0.82 -10.53
C LEU A 187 -11.72 -1.07 -11.64
N PHE A 188 -12.60 -2.06 -11.49
CA PHE A 188 -13.68 -2.34 -12.43
C PHE A 188 -14.99 -1.60 -12.12
N PHE A 189 -14.97 -0.63 -11.21
CA PHE A 189 -16.13 0.17 -10.80
C PHE A 189 -17.31 -0.65 -10.25
N GLN A 190 -17.00 -1.78 -9.61
CA GLN A 190 -17.96 -2.66 -8.94
C GLN A 190 -17.48 -2.94 -7.51
N PRO A 191 -17.33 -1.91 -6.65
CA PRO A 191 -16.66 -2.05 -5.36
C PRO A 191 -17.39 -3.02 -4.42
N GLN A 192 -16.62 -3.89 -3.77
CA GLN A 192 -17.10 -4.89 -2.81
C GLN A 192 -16.47 -4.64 -1.44
N PRO A 193 -16.93 -3.64 -0.67
CA PRO A 193 -16.34 -3.26 0.62
C PRO A 193 -16.42 -4.35 1.68
N GLN A 194 -17.41 -5.27 1.59
CA GLN A 194 -17.56 -6.40 2.50
C GLN A 194 -16.32 -7.32 2.53
N LEU A 195 -15.54 -7.37 1.47
CA LEU A 195 -14.29 -8.14 1.43
C LEU A 195 -13.23 -7.62 2.41
N MET A 196 -13.39 -6.38 2.89
CA MET A 196 -12.45 -5.74 3.82
C MET A 196 -12.82 -5.90 5.30
N GLU A 197 -13.99 -6.46 5.64
CA GLU A 197 -14.50 -6.55 7.01
C GLU A 197 -13.60 -7.37 7.94
N HIS A 198 -13.04 -8.46 7.44
CA HIS A 198 -12.18 -9.36 8.23
C HIS A 198 -10.70 -9.23 7.90
N VAL A 199 -10.31 -8.17 7.20
CA VAL A 199 -8.90 -7.91 6.89
C VAL A 199 -8.18 -7.47 8.16
N PRO A 200 -7.03 -8.06 8.52
CA PRO A 200 -6.27 -7.68 9.70
C PRO A 200 -5.84 -6.20 9.69
N LEU A 201 -5.80 -5.59 10.86
CA LEU A 201 -5.57 -4.16 11.05
C LEU A 201 -4.28 -3.65 10.38
N LEU A 202 -3.18 -4.43 10.40
CA LEU A 202 -1.93 -4.01 9.76
C LEU A 202 -2.07 -3.82 8.26
N PHE A 203 -2.85 -4.66 7.56
CA PHE A 203 -3.16 -4.47 6.15
C PHE A 203 -4.05 -3.26 5.93
N GLN A 204 -5.05 -3.06 6.78
CA GLN A 204 -5.92 -1.87 6.68
C GLN A 204 -5.10 -0.58 6.85
N LEU A 205 -4.23 -0.49 7.86
CA LEU A 205 -3.36 0.67 8.09
C LEU A 205 -2.37 0.88 6.94
N HIS A 206 -1.82 -0.21 6.38
CA HIS A 206 -0.96 -0.14 5.20
C HIS A 206 -1.70 0.50 4.00
N ILE A 207 -2.90 0.03 3.71
CA ILE A 207 -3.71 0.53 2.61
C ILE A 207 -4.12 2.00 2.83
N LEU A 208 -4.58 2.35 4.04
CA LEU A 208 -5.00 3.71 4.35
C LEU A 208 -3.83 4.71 4.29
N THR A 209 -2.67 4.35 4.81
CA THR A 209 -1.48 5.21 4.71
C THR A 209 -0.97 5.33 3.28
N ALA A 210 -1.12 4.29 2.45
CA ALA A 210 -0.82 4.34 1.03
C ALA A 210 -1.76 5.30 0.28
N PHE A 211 -3.06 5.31 0.59
CA PHE A 211 -3.98 6.28 -0.02
C PHE A 211 -3.61 7.72 0.34
N VAL A 212 -3.24 8.00 1.59
CA VAL A 212 -2.74 9.33 1.96
C VAL A 212 -1.47 9.67 1.16
N LEU A 213 -0.56 8.72 0.99
CA LEU A 213 0.66 8.93 0.21
C LEU A 213 0.35 9.23 -1.28
N PHE A 214 -0.70 8.64 -1.86
CA PHE A 214 -1.14 8.97 -3.23
C PHE A 214 -1.80 10.35 -3.36
N ILE A 215 -2.35 10.88 -2.28
CA ILE A 215 -2.98 12.22 -2.24
C ILE A 215 -1.92 13.33 -2.08
N LEU A 216 -0.80 13.05 -1.39
CA LEU A 216 0.29 14.00 -1.13
C LEU A 216 1.14 14.28 -2.38
#